data_56db50b4aec2b1c86040ead03e800486
#
_entry.id   56db50b4aec2b1c86040ead03e800486
#
_cell.length_a   1.000
_cell.length_b   1.000
_cell.length_c   1.000
_cell.angle_alpha   90.00
_cell.angle_beta   90.00
_cell.angle_gamma   90.00
#
_symmetry.space_group_name_H-M   'P 1'
#
loop_
_entity.id
_entity.type
_entity.pdbx_description
1 polymer ?
#
loop_
_entity_poly.entity_id
_entity_poly.type
_entity_poly.pdbx_seq_one_letter_code
_entity_poly.pdbx_strand_id
1 'polypeptide(L)'
;MPQPGETVCLIIPPSVFLLDERVFMTLGILKVAAVLEHAGVPVEVVDLSGIANFLEALKDHARKSPARIFGLTATTPQLPAATEVVTALREVRPDARTILGGPHITLVNAAYKRERSLGQDGRAVTAMRRLESLFDVLVAGDGEEAILPACAPGAPKLIDADDPRSPMFLDNARLT
;
A
#
# COMPACT_ATOMS: atom_id res chain seq x y z
N MET A 1 0.35 10.35 -12.65
CA MET A 1 0.44 11.44 -11.66
C MET A 1 -0.94 11.65 -11.06
N PRO A 2 -1.06 11.81 -9.73
CA PRO A 2 -2.32 12.24 -9.11
C PRO A 2 -2.78 13.57 -9.74
N GLN A 3 -4.08 13.87 -9.62
CA GLN A 3 -4.59 15.13 -10.15
C GLN A 3 -4.05 16.33 -9.33
N PRO A 4 -3.86 17.50 -9.93
CA PRO A 4 -3.40 18.66 -9.19
C PRO A 4 -4.29 18.96 -7.97
N GLY A 5 -3.67 19.07 -6.78
CA GLY A 5 -4.38 19.31 -5.52
C GLY A 5 -5.00 18.09 -4.86
N GLU A 6 -4.83 16.88 -5.41
CA GLU A 6 -5.29 15.64 -4.80
C GLU A 6 -4.37 15.22 -3.65
N THR A 7 -4.91 15.10 -2.45
CA THR A 7 -4.16 14.65 -1.26
C THR A 7 -4.11 13.14 -1.19
N VAL A 8 -2.96 12.58 -0.83
CA VAL A 8 -2.75 11.15 -0.56
C VAL A 8 -2.58 10.93 0.94
N CYS A 9 -3.31 10.00 1.51
CA CYS A 9 -3.16 9.57 2.90
C CYS A 9 -2.46 8.21 2.94
N LEU A 10 -1.31 8.14 3.59
CA LEU A 10 -0.54 6.91 3.78
C LEU A 10 -0.82 6.36 5.18
N ILE A 11 -1.15 5.08 5.27
CA ILE A 11 -1.58 4.44 6.52
C ILE A 11 -0.63 3.29 6.88
N ILE A 12 -0.20 3.28 8.13
CA ILE A 12 0.53 2.17 8.75
C ILE A 12 -0.46 1.40 9.63
N PRO A 13 -0.86 0.17 9.23
CA PRO A 13 -1.73 -0.67 10.07
C PRO A 13 -1.01 -1.13 11.33
N PRO A 14 -1.72 -1.42 12.43
CA PRO A 14 -1.12 -1.95 13.63
C PRO A 14 -0.53 -3.34 13.44
N SER A 15 0.45 -3.67 14.28
CA SER A 15 1.12 -4.98 14.34
C SER A 15 0.76 -5.69 15.64
N VAL A 16 -0.50 -6.07 15.77
CA VAL A 16 -1.13 -6.59 17.00
C VAL A 16 -0.43 -7.80 17.65
N PHE A 17 0.53 -8.41 16.96
CA PHE A 17 1.33 -9.53 17.46
C PHE A 17 2.66 -9.07 18.09
N LEU A 18 3.06 -7.81 17.96
CA LEU A 18 4.27 -7.28 18.59
C LEU A 18 3.94 -6.79 20.00
N LEU A 19 4.85 -7.06 20.95
CA LEU A 19 4.74 -6.56 22.31
C LEU A 19 4.90 -5.03 22.38
N ASP A 20 5.71 -4.49 21.49
CA ASP A 20 5.87 -3.05 21.30
C ASP A 20 5.89 -2.77 19.78
N GLU A 21 4.82 -2.18 19.28
CA GLU A 21 4.66 -1.87 17.85
C GLU A 21 5.48 -0.65 17.40
N ARG A 22 5.94 0.18 18.36
CA ARG A 22 6.63 1.45 18.08
C ARG A 22 8.16 1.31 18.02
N VAL A 23 8.68 0.10 18.22
CA VAL A 23 10.14 -0.16 18.19
C VAL A 23 10.72 0.00 16.80
N PHE A 24 9.93 -0.26 15.75
CA PHE A 24 10.42 -0.22 14.38
C PHE A 24 9.80 0.95 13.59
N MET A 25 10.66 1.87 13.16
CA MET A 25 10.28 2.94 12.27
C MET A 25 10.00 2.37 10.87
N THR A 26 8.83 2.66 10.30
CA THR A 26 8.41 2.19 8.97
C THR A 26 9.01 3.08 7.89
N LEU A 27 10.34 3.01 7.68
CA LEU A 27 11.07 3.87 6.76
C LEU A 27 10.54 3.82 5.32
N GLY A 28 10.09 2.65 4.85
CA GLY A 28 9.57 2.50 3.49
C GLY A 28 8.41 3.44 3.18
N ILE A 29 7.42 3.55 4.07
CA ILE A 29 6.29 4.45 3.82
C ILE A 29 6.68 5.93 3.92
N LEU A 30 7.67 6.27 4.74
CA LEU A 30 8.18 7.64 4.83
C LEU A 30 8.94 8.05 3.56
N LYS A 31 9.66 7.14 2.93
CA LYS A 31 10.29 7.37 1.63
C LYS A 31 9.23 7.59 0.55
N VAL A 32 8.16 6.81 0.55
CA VAL A 32 7.02 7.02 -0.36
C VAL A 32 6.37 8.38 -0.13
N ALA A 33 6.21 8.80 1.13
CA ALA A 33 5.71 10.14 1.48
C ALA A 33 6.63 11.23 0.91
N ALA A 34 7.95 11.09 1.08
CA ALA A 34 8.93 12.05 0.57
C ALA A 34 8.89 12.18 -0.97
N VAL A 35 8.66 11.07 -1.69
CA VAL A 35 8.48 11.10 -3.16
C VAL A 35 7.23 11.89 -3.54
N LEU A 36 6.11 11.69 -2.83
CA LEU A 36 4.87 12.45 -3.05
C LEU A 36 5.09 13.94 -2.80
N GLU A 37 5.70 14.29 -1.66
CA GLU A 37 6.03 15.70 -1.31
C GLU A 37 6.94 16.33 -2.35
N HIS A 38 7.99 15.62 -2.79
CA HIS A 38 8.90 16.11 -3.82
C HIS A 38 8.19 16.35 -5.17
N ALA A 39 7.16 15.57 -5.46
CA ALA A 39 6.31 15.74 -6.65
C ALA A 39 5.24 16.84 -6.48
N GLY A 40 5.19 17.52 -5.32
CA GLY A 40 4.21 18.56 -5.02
C GLY A 40 2.81 18.02 -4.68
N VAL A 41 2.71 16.74 -4.31
CA VAL A 41 1.46 16.11 -3.90
C VAL A 41 1.31 16.25 -2.39
N PRO A 42 0.22 16.86 -1.87
CA PRO A 42 -0.04 16.90 -0.44
C PRO A 42 -0.18 15.48 0.13
N VAL A 43 0.52 15.20 1.22
CA VAL A 43 0.53 13.87 1.84
C VAL A 43 0.19 13.95 3.33
N GLU A 44 -0.62 13.01 3.78
CA GLU A 44 -0.89 12.73 5.20
C GLU A 44 -0.30 11.37 5.54
N VAL A 45 0.25 11.22 6.74
CA VAL A 45 0.73 9.92 7.26
C VAL A 45 -0.02 9.62 8.55
N VAL A 46 -0.70 8.48 8.58
CA VAL A 46 -1.48 8.00 9.73
C VAL A 46 -0.83 6.71 10.24
N ASP A 47 -0.21 6.78 11.39
CA ASP A 47 0.35 5.62 12.08
C ASP A 47 -0.65 5.12 13.12
N LEU A 48 -1.18 3.92 12.89
CA LEU A 48 -2.14 3.26 13.77
C LEU A 48 -1.47 2.30 14.76
N SER A 49 -0.14 2.23 14.76
CA SER A 49 0.64 1.34 15.64
C SER A 49 0.39 1.67 17.11
N GLY A 50 0.08 0.65 17.91
CA GLY A 50 -0.17 0.76 19.34
C GLY A 50 -1.46 1.50 19.73
N ILE A 51 -2.37 1.74 18.79
CA ILE A 51 -3.67 2.35 19.04
C ILE A 51 -4.72 1.24 19.21
N ALA A 52 -5.22 1.06 20.43
CA ALA A 52 -6.18 -0.01 20.73
C ALA A 52 -7.49 0.10 19.92
N ASN A 53 -7.99 1.32 19.73
CA ASN A 53 -9.21 1.62 18.98
C ASN A 53 -8.88 2.15 17.57
N PHE A 54 -7.92 1.53 16.90
CA PHE A 54 -7.37 2.02 15.63
C PHE A 54 -8.42 2.20 14.51
N LEU A 55 -9.48 1.39 14.48
CA LEU A 55 -10.54 1.52 13.47
C LEU A 55 -11.36 2.81 13.67
N GLU A 56 -11.69 3.17 14.89
CA GLU A 56 -12.40 4.41 15.17
C GLU A 56 -11.50 5.63 14.91
N ALA A 57 -10.22 5.57 15.32
CA ALA A 57 -9.25 6.60 15.02
C ALA A 57 -9.08 6.82 13.51
N LEU A 58 -9.02 5.72 12.73
CA LEU A 58 -9.00 5.77 11.28
C LEU A 58 -10.25 6.43 10.71
N LYS A 59 -11.46 5.99 11.13
CA LYS A 59 -12.72 6.52 10.63
C LYS A 59 -12.85 8.01 10.90
N ASP A 60 -12.47 8.46 12.11
CA ASP A 60 -12.50 9.86 12.49
C ASP A 60 -11.51 10.71 11.67
N HIS A 61 -10.31 10.19 11.40
CA HIS A 61 -9.36 10.85 10.50
C HIS A 61 -9.91 10.91 9.08
N ALA A 62 -10.36 9.78 8.53
CA ALA A 62 -10.83 9.68 7.15
C ALA A 62 -12.04 10.58 6.84
N ARG A 63 -12.94 10.82 7.81
CA ARG A 63 -14.07 11.75 7.66
C ARG A 63 -13.62 13.20 7.52
N LYS A 64 -12.50 13.58 8.12
CA LYS A 64 -11.95 14.95 8.14
C LYS A 64 -10.92 15.20 7.06
N SER A 65 -10.28 14.15 6.59
CA SER A 65 -9.21 14.21 5.59
C SER A 65 -9.74 14.64 4.22
N PRO A 66 -9.04 15.53 3.51
CA PRO A 66 -9.33 15.83 2.11
C PRO A 66 -8.87 14.73 1.15
N ALA A 67 -8.12 13.73 1.63
CA ALA A 67 -7.57 12.68 0.79
C ALA A 67 -8.66 11.84 0.12
N ARG A 68 -8.43 11.47 -1.12
CA ARG A 68 -9.24 10.52 -1.90
C ARG A 68 -8.48 9.24 -2.21
N ILE A 69 -7.17 9.28 -2.09
CA ILE A 69 -6.28 8.14 -2.29
C ILE A 69 -5.70 7.75 -0.94
N PHE A 70 -5.84 6.49 -0.59
CA PHE A 70 -5.35 5.92 0.67
C PHE A 70 -4.39 4.78 0.38
N GLY A 71 -3.10 4.98 0.68
CA GLY A 71 -2.06 3.98 0.53
C GLY A 71 -1.78 3.26 1.84
N LEU A 72 -1.80 1.94 1.83
CA LEU A 72 -1.45 1.12 2.98
C LEU A 72 -0.15 0.36 2.71
N THR A 73 0.70 0.22 3.72
CA THR A 73 1.79 -0.74 3.73
C THR A 73 1.42 -1.93 4.61
N ALA A 74 1.83 -3.14 4.24
CA ALA A 74 1.64 -4.29 5.12
C ALA A 74 2.76 -5.33 4.98
N THR A 75 3.22 -5.80 6.13
CA THR A 75 3.90 -7.10 6.26
C THR A 75 2.85 -8.22 6.31
N THR A 76 3.27 -9.48 6.16
CA THR A 76 2.33 -10.62 6.20
C THR A 76 1.53 -10.66 7.51
N PRO A 77 2.13 -10.48 8.70
CA PRO A 77 1.39 -10.45 9.95
C PRO A 77 0.45 -9.23 10.12
N GLN A 78 0.70 -8.12 9.43
CA GLN A 78 -0.18 -6.93 9.45
C GLN A 78 -1.38 -7.04 8.51
N LEU A 79 -1.39 -8.02 7.61
CA LEU A 79 -2.45 -8.13 6.60
C LEU A 79 -3.88 -8.22 7.20
N PRO A 80 -4.13 -8.96 8.30
CA PRO A 80 -5.46 -8.96 8.91
C PRO A 80 -5.91 -7.54 9.30
N ALA A 81 -5.06 -6.79 10.01
CA ALA A 81 -5.36 -5.42 10.41
C ALA A 81 -5.51 -4.48 9.18
N ALA A 82 -4.66 -4.63 8.16
CA ALA A 82 -4.81 -3.87 6.90
C ALA A 82 -6.15 -4.15 6.20
N THR A 83 -6.65 -5.39 6.29
CA THR A 83 -7.96 -5.76 5.74
C THR A 83 -9.11 -5.10 6.52
N GLU A 84 -9.01 -5.06 7.86
CA GLU A 84 -9.99 -4.35 8.71
C GLU A 84 -9.96 -2.84 8.43
N VAL A 85 -8.76 -2.26 8.29
CA VAL A 85 -8.55 -0.85 7.96
C VAL A 85 -9.22 -0.47 6.64
N VAL A 86 -8.99 -1.23 5.55
CA VAL A 86 -9.59 -0.91 4.26
C VAL A 86 -11.11 -1.10 4.26
N THR A 87 -11.62 -2.09 5.01
CA THR A 87 -13.06 -2.30 5.17
C THR A 87 -13.72 -1.13 5.91
N ALA A 88 -13.14 -0.75 7.05
CA ALA A 88 -13.64 0.39 7.84
C ALA A 88 -13.53 1.73 7.09
N LEU A 89 -12.47 1.89 6.28
CA LEU A 89 -12.31 3.07 5.43
C LEU A 89 -13.46 3.18 4.42
N ARG A 90 -13.83 2.09 3.75
CA ARG A 90 -14.91 2.07 2.75
C ARG A 90 -16.29 2.33 3.34
N GLU A 91 -16.51 2.05 4.63
CA GLU A 91 -17.75 2.39 5.33
C GLU A 91 -17.97 3.90 5.42
N VAL A 92 -16.90 4.68 5.62
CA VAL A 92 -16.98 6.13 5.82
C VAL A 92 -16.54 6.94 4.59
N ARG A 93 -15.81 6.33 3.69
CA ARG A 93 -15.31 6.91 2.44
C ARG A 93 -15.50 5.91 1.28
N PRO A 94 -16.72 5.68 0.82
CA PRO A 94 -16.99 4.77 -0.30
C PRO A 94 -16.36 5.24 -1.63
N ASP A 95 -16.00 6.52 -1.72
CA ASP A 95 -15.28 7.14 -2.83
C ASP A 95 -13.76 6.97 -2.76
N ALA A 96 -13.23 6.40 -1.65
CA ALA A 96 -11.80 6.23 -1.46
C ALA A 96 -11.20 5.23 -2.46
N ARG A 97 -10.13 5.64 -3.09
CA ARG A 97 -9.26 4.75 -3.87
C ARG A 97 -8.15 4.21 -2.99
N THR A 98 -8.00 2.91 -2.95
CA THR A 98 -7.11 2.21 -2.03
C THR A 98 -5.94 1.56 -2.74
N ILE A 99 -4.73 1.74 -2.21
CA ILE A 99 -3.49 1.17 -2.72
C ILE A 99 -2.87 0.30 -1.62
N LEU A 100 -2.48 -0.92 -1.93
CA LEU A 100 -1.69 -1.77 -1.04
C LEU A 100 -0.27 -1.91 -1.56
N GLY A 101 0.70 -1.54 -0.75
CA GLY A 101 2.13 -1.79 -0.98
C GLY A 101 2.76 -2.58 0.16
N GLY A 102 4.08 -2.68 0.12
CA GLY A 102 4.90 -3.26 1.17
C GLY A 102 5.25 -4.73 0.99
N PRO A 103 5.95 -5.31 1.99
CA PRO A 103 6.56 -6.63 1.85
C PRO A 103 5.58 -7.76 1.55
N HIS A 104 4.34 -7.70 2.08
CA HIS A 104 3.37 -8.78 1.87
C HIS A 104 3.01 -8.95 0.39
N ILE A 105 2.59 -7.88 -0.28
CA ILE A 105 2.20 -7.96 -1.70
C ILE A 105 3.41 -8.31 -2.58
N THR A 106 4.61 -7.84 -2.26
CA THR A 106 5.84 -8.19 -2.99
C THR A 106 6.09 -9.71 -2.94
N LEU A 107 6.00 -10.33 -1.75
CA LEU A 107 6.15 -11.78 -1.59
C LEU A 107 5.04 -12.56 -2.31
N VAL A 108 3.79 -12.11 -2.20
CA VAL A 108 2.65 -12.75 -2.89
C VAL A 108 2.83 -12.67 -4.40
N ASN A 109 3.28 -11.53 -4.94
CA ASN A 109 3.51 -11.36 -6.38
C ASN A 109 4.64 -12.27 -6.89
N ALA A 110 5.75 -12.38 -6.16
CA ALA A 110 6.85 -13.29 -6.52
C ALA A 110 6.37 -14.75 -6.57
N ALA A 111 5.62 -15.20 -5.56
CA ALA A 111 5.05 -16.54 -5.53
C ALA A 111 3.97 -16.75 -6.61
N TYR A 112 3.13 -15.75 -6.88
CA TYR A 112 2.13 -15.75 -7.93
C TYR A 112 2.78 -15.92 -9.32
N LYS A 113 3.82 -15.14 -9.63
CA LYS A 113 4.57 -15.27 -10.89
C LYS A 113 5.13 -16.70 -11.05
N ARG A 114 5.66 -17.28 -9.96
CA ARG A 114 6.18 -18.67 -9.98
C ARG A 114 5.06 -19.68 -10.23
N GLU A 115 3.94 -19.62 -9.51
CA GLU A 115 2.80 -20.54 -9.73
C GLU A 115 2.28 -20.44 -11.16
N ARG A 116 2.14 -19.22 -11.70
CA ARG A 116 1.67 -18.99 -13.07
C ARG A 116 2.64 -19.56 -14.13
N SER A 117 3.95 -19.41 -13.90
CA SER A 117 4.96 -19.97 -14.82
C SER A 117 4.95 -21.50 -14.86
N LEU A 118 4.46 -22.15 -13.80
CA LEU A 118 4.30 -23.60 -13.69
C LEU A 118 2.91 -24.08 -14.13
N GLY A 119 2.02 -23.17 -14.58
CA GLY A 119 0.64 -23.52 -14.94
C GLY A 119 -0.22 -23.94 -13.73
N GLN A 120 0.13 -23.51 -12.53
CA GLN A 120 -0.53 -23.88 -11.28
C GLN A 120 -1.44 -22.75 -10.78
N ASP A 121 -2.61 -23.13 -10.24
CA ASP A 121 -3.52 -22.26 -9.51
C ASP A 121 -3.45 -22.61 -8.00
N GLY A 122 -2.39 -22.14 -7.34
CA GLY A 122 -2.09 -22.46 -5.95
C GLY A 122 -2.52 -21.37 -4.96
N ARG A 123 -1.82 -21.36 -3.82
CA ARG A 123 -2.12 -20.43 -2.71
C ARG A 123 -1.82 -18.98 -3.07
N ALA A 124 -0.76 -18.72 -3.86
CA ALA A 124 -0.39 -17.37 -4.23
C ALA A 124 -1.39 -16.76 -5.24
N VAL A 125 -1.89 -17.56 -6.17
CA VAL A 125 -2.97 -17.13 -7.09
C VAL A 125 -4.25 -16.79 -6.30
N THR A 126 -4.61 -17.61 -5.32
CA THR A 126 -5.78 -17.35 -4.45
C THR A 126 -5.57 -16.08 -3.60
N ALA A 127 -4.38 -15.90 -3.02
CA ALA A 127 -4.05 -14.71 -2.25
C ALA A 127 -4.09 -13.45 -3.11
N MET A 128 -3.51 -13.50 -4.32
CA MET A 128 -3.53 -12.37 -5.26
C MET A 128 -4.98 -11.96 -5.59
N ARG A 129 -5.84 -12.90 -5.98
CA ARG A 129 -7.26 -12.63 -6.26
C ARG A 129 -7.97 -11.97 -5.08
N ARG A 130 -7.68 -12.43 -3.84
CA ARG A 130 -8.23 -11.82 -2.63
C ARG A 130 -7.75 -10.38 -2.44
N LEU A 131 -6.47 -10.10 -2.62
CA LEU A 131 -5.93 -8.73 -2.53
C LEU A 131 -6.53 -7.82 -3.62
N GLU A 132 -6.67 -8.33 -4.84
CA GLU A 132 -7.32 -7.61 -5.93
C GLU A 132 -8.79 -7.27 -5.66
N SER A 133 -9.49 -8.09 -4.88
CA SER A 133 -10.88 -7.79 -4.48
C SER A 133 -10.97 -6.75 -3.36
N LEU A 134 -9.92 -6.61 -2.55
CA LEU A 134 -9.90 -5.71 -1.39
C LEU A 134 -9.37 -4.31 -1.72
N PHE A 135 -8.39 -4.21 -2.59
CA PHE A 135 -7.70 -2.96 -2.91
C PHE A 135 -7.87 -2.60 -4.38
N ASP A 136 -7.85 -1.32 -4.71
CA ASP A 136 -8.01 -0.85 -6.09
C ASP A 136 -6.72 -0.99 -6.89
N VAL A 137 -5.57 -0.76 -6.25
CA VAL A 137 -4.24 -0.92 -6.84
C VAL A 137 -3.34 -1.70 -5.89
N LEU A 138 -2.55 -2.60 -6.44
CA LEU A 138 -1.51 -3.35 -5.74
C LEU A 138 -0.13 -2.92 -6.25
N VAL A 139 0.82 -2.68 -5.35
CA VAL A 139 2.19 -2.29 -5.68
C VAL A 139 3.15 -3.31 -5.07
N ALA A 140 3.81 -4.10 -5.92
CA ALA A 140 4.87 -5.03 -5.53
C ALA A 140 6.25 -4.41 -5.85
N GLY A 141 7.22 -4.57 -4.95
CA GLY A 141 8.56 -3.99 -5.09
C GLY A 141 8.68 -2.58 -4.51
N ASP A 142 9.53 -1.76 -5.12
CA ASP A 142 9.87 -0.43 -4.63
C ASP A 142 8.72 0.57 -4.79
N GLY A 143 8.15 0.96 -3.65
CA GLY A 143 7.03 1.89 -3.59
C GLY A 143 7.39 3.29 -4.07
N GLU A 144 8.64 3.71 -3.89
CA GLU A 144 9.17 5.01 -4.31
C GLU A 144 9.04 5.26 -5.81
N GLU A 145 9.30 4.23 -6.61
CA GLU A 145 9.18 4.32 -8.08
C GLU A 145 7.73 4.16 -8.55
N ALA A 146 6.92 3.43 -7.78
CA ALA A 146 5.58 3.02 -8.17
C ALA A 146 4.45 3.96 -7.69
N ILE A 147 4.68 4.78 -6.65
CA ILE A 147 3.58 5.52 -6.01
C ILE A 147 2.91 6.52 -6.94
N LEU A 148 3.66 7.30 -7.70
CA LEU A 148 3.09 8.28 -8.62
C LEU A 148 2.24 7.65 -9.73
N PRO A 149 2.71 6.57 -10.42
CA PRO A 149 1.86 5.80 -11.33
C PRO A 149 0.66 5.16 -10.64
N ALA A 150 0.82 4.66 -9.40
CA ALA A 150 -0.29 4.04 -8.65
C ALA A 150 -1.39 5.03 -8.30
N CYS A 151 -1.03 6.28 -8.03
CA CYS A 151 -1.99 7.35 -7.78
C CYS A 151 -2.67 7.88 -9.05
N ALA A 152 -2.15 7.59 -10.24
CA ALA A 152 -2.71 8.12 -11.48
C ALA A 152 -4.11 7.55 -11.78
N PRO A 153 -5.03 8.36 -12.35
CA PRO A 153 -6.28 7.82 -12.89
C PRO A 153 -6.00 6.72 -13.91
N GLY A 154 -6.71 5.59 -13.81
CA GLY A 154 -6.53 4.45 -14.71
C GLY A 154 -5.26 3.63 -14.46
N ALA A 155 -4.60 3.75 -13.30
CA ALA A 155 -3.50 2.87 -12.93
C ALA A 155 -3.91 1.38 -13.04
N PRO A 156 -3.01 0.51 -13.48
CA PRO A 156 -3.29 -0.92 -13.57
C PRO A 156 -3.55 -1.51 -12.17
N LYS A 157 -4.26 -2.62 -12.12
CA LYS A 157 -4.59 -3.31 -10.86
C LYS A 157 -3.34 -3.75 -10.08
N LEU A 158 -2.30 -4.13 -10.79
CA LEU A 158 -0.99 -4.49 -10.24
C LEU A 158 0.11 -3.70 -10.93
N ILE A 159 0.94 -3.03 -10.15
CA ILE A 159 2.22 -2.45 -10.56
C ILE A 159 3.32 -3.33 -9.98
N ASP A 160 4.10 -3.94 -10.86
CA ASP A 160 5.23 -4.80 -10.47
C ASP A 160 6.54 -4.02 -10.63
N ALA A 161 6.96 -3.36 -9.56
CA ALA A 161 8.23 -2.65 -9.50
C ALA A 161 9.41 -3.57 -9.11
N ASP A 162 9.14 -4.86 -8.83
CA ASP A 162 10.14 -5.90 -8.55
C ASP A 162 10.50 -6.73 -9.81
N ASP A 163 9.93 -6.41 -10.97
CA ASP A 163 10.31 -7.03 -12.24
C ASP A 163 11.45 -6.22 -12.88
N PRO A 164 12.64 -6.80 -13.12
CA PRO A 164 13.76 -6.09 -13.76
C PRO A 164 13.44 -5.50 -15.13
N ARG A 165 12.39 -5.98 -15.79
CA ARG A 165 11.90 -5.43 -17.07
C ARG A 165 10.93 -4.25 -16.89
N SER A 166 10.48 -4.02 -15.67
CA SER A 166 9.59 -2.90 -15.35
C SER A 166 10.37 -1.58 -15.41
N PRO A 167 9.81 -0.51 -15.99
CA PRO A 167 10.39 0.82 -15.89
C PRO A 167 10.40 1.36 -14.46
N MET A 168 9.66 0.71 -13.54
CA MET A 168 9.58 1.03 -12.10
C MET A 168 10.59 0.22 -11.26
N PHE A 169 11.40 -0.64 -11.88
CA PHE A 169 12.43 -1.39 -11.18
C PHE A 169 13.60 -0.47 -10.81
N LEU A 170 13.89 -0.38 -9.52
CA LEU A 170 15.03 0.38 -9.02
C LEU A 170 16.31 -0.47 -9.16
N ASP A 171 17.07 -0.20 -10.21
CA ASP A 171 18.38 -0.84 -10.39
C ASP A 171 19.41 -0.24 -9.43
N ASN A 172 20.24 -1.08 -8.81
CA ASN A 172 21.34 -0.66 -7.95
C ASN A 172 22.30 0.31 -8.66
N ALA A 173 22.41 0.27 -9.98
CA ALA A 173 23.18 1.24 -10.77
C ALA A 173 22.64 2.69 -10.71
N ARG A 174 21.37 2.88 -10.28
CA ARG A 174 20.76 4.19 -10.09
C ARG A 174 20.98 4.76 -8.69
N LEU A 175 21.56 3.98 -7.78
CA LEU A 175 21.82 4.36 -6.39
C LEU A 175 23.20 4.99 -6.18
N THR A 176 24.02 5.07 -7.24
CA THR A 176 25.32 5.74 -7.29
C THR A 176 25.23 7.07 -8.05
#